data_f361803359358f95241c3dfc8c1a3886
#
_entry.id   f361803359358f95241c3dfc8c1a3886
#
_cell.length_a   1.000
_cell.length_b   1.000
_cell.length_c   1.000
_cell.angle_alpha   90.00
_cell.angle_beta   90.00
_cell.angle_gamma   90.00
#
_symmetry.space_group_name_H-M   'P 1'
#
loop_
_entity.id
_entity.type
_entity.pdbx_description
1 polymer ?
#
loop_
_entity_poly.entity_id
_entity_poly.type
_entity_poly.pdbx_seq_one_letter_code
_entity_poly.pdbx_strand_id
1 'polypeptide(L)'
;MFDKLLQIIVIGGGAAGFFGAIAAAQTYPKSRIILLEAGLEPLAKVRISGGGRCNVTHACFDPGILVQNYPRGGKALRGAFARFQPRDTVEWFANYGVQLKTEADGRMFPTTDDSATIVNCLIRVAKEVGVELRTREAVVSINKLNADLSAAKLSKNEVKIADKLSTGFEIELKSGEKLKSDRLLLATGSNPAAFKWAKELGHSIAPPVPSLFTFNISDPRLQNLAGISVSNVRIQLPSAKLEQSGPILITHWGLSGPAVLKLSAWSARFLNECRYQTGLLINWLPQYNQEVLRQQLQAVKSQLPKRAIATSCPLPIPHRLWEHLTVAVGIDSEKRWSELSNKILNQLIQELTQGEYQVKGKGAFKEEFVTCGGINLKEIDFKTMESRCCPHLYFAGEILDIDGVTGGFNFQSAWTTGWLAGQAIGKSI
;
A
#
# COMPACT_ATOMS: atom_id res chain seq x y z
N MET A 1 6.63 45.93 13.25
CA MET A 1 5.82 44.91 12.56
C MET A 1 5.79 43.67 13.44
N PHE A 2 4.64 43.30 13.99
CA PHE A 2 4.53 42.01 14.68
C PHE A 2 4.68 40.94 13.59
N ASP A 3 5.70 40.09 13.71
CA ASP A 3 5.87 38.95 12.82
C ASP A 3 4.59 38.11 12.92
N LYS A 4 3.78 38.08 11.87
CA LYS A 4 2.56 37.28 11.81
C LYS A 4 2.98 35.80 11.96
N LEU A 5 2.48 35.17 13.00
CA LEU A 5 2.76 33.75 13.27
C LEU A 5 2.23 32.92 12.09
N LEU A 6 3.11 32.17 11.42
CA LEU A 6 2.74 31.29 10.30
C LEU A 6 1.79 30.20 10.80
N GLN A 7 0.58 30.14 10.23
CA GLN A 7 -0.40 29.11 10.56
C GLN A 7 -0.41 28.01 9.52
N ILE A 8 -0.10 26.80 9.93
CA ILE A 8 -0.06 25.58 9.09
C ILE A 8 -1.18 24.66 9.55
N ILE A 9 -2.03 24.21 8.62
CA ILE A 9 -3.02 23.18 8.90
C ILE A 9 -2.63 21.90 8.15
N VAL A 10 -2.67 20.77 8.86
CA VAL A 10 -2.49 19.44 8.33
C VAL A 10 -3.81 18.70 8.42
N ILE A 11 -4.35 18.19 7.33
CA ILE A 11 -5.61 17.43 7.31
C ILE A 11 -5.31 15.94 7.12
N GLY A 12 -5.71 15.14 8.11
CA GLY A 12 -5.54 13.69 8.18
C GLY A 12 -4.52 13.27 9.24
N GLY A 13 -5.01 12.73 10.34
CA GLY A 13 -4.22 12.20 11.47
C GLY A 13 -3.67 10.80 11.24
N GLY A 14 -3.24 10.49 10.01
CA GLY A 14 -2.55 9.25 9.66
C GLY A 14 -1.02 9.38 9.71
N ALA A 15 -0.32 8.35 9.24
CA ALA A 15 1.15 8.27 9.23
C ALA A 15 1.81 9.52 8.60
N ALA A 16 1.40 9.88 7.38
CA ALA A 16 1.96 11.02 6.66
C ALA A 16 1.66 12.36 7.35
N GLY A 17 0.45 12.52 7.91
CA GLY A 17 0.05 13.76 8.59
C GLY A 17 0.85 13.99 9.87
N PHE A 18 1.02 12.95 10.71
CA PHE A 18 1.86 13.08 11.90
C PHE A 18 3.31 13.41 11.56
N PHE A 19 3.92 12.69 10.62
CA PHE A 19 5.30 12.98 10.21
C PHE A 19 5.44 14.38 9.63
N GLY A 20 4.48 14.82 8.80
CA GLY A 20 4.48 16.16 8.24
C GLY A 20 4.32 17.26 9.30
N ALA A 21 3.38 17.09 10.24
CA ALA A 21 3.16 18.03 11.31
C ALA A 21 4.36 18.13 12.26
N ILE A 22 4.92 17.00 12.67
CA ILE A 22 6.11 16.93 13.53
C ILE A 22 7.32 17.59 12.84
N ALA A 23 7.60 17.21 11.59
CA ALA A 23 8.73 17.76 10.84
C ALA A 23 8.59 19.29 10.63
N ALA A 24 7.36 19.77 10.39
CA ALA A 24 7.08 21.20 10.27
C ALA A 24 7.34 21.92 11.60
N ALA A 25 6.86 21.39 12.73
CA ALA A 25 7.05 21.99 14.05
C ALA A 25 8.53 22.06 14.46
N GLN A 26 9.29 21.01 14.16
CA GLN A 26 10.73 20.95 14.42
C GLN A 26 11.54 21.93 13.58
N THR A 27 11.14 22.11 12.30
CA THR A 27 11.85 23.00 11.38
C THR A 27 11.49 24.46 11.63
N TYR A 28 10.24 24.72 12.08
CA TYR A 28 9.69 26.06 12.29
C TYR A 28 9.00 26.19 13.66
N PRO A 29 9.77 26.23 14.74
CA PRO A 29 9.22 26.26 16.10
C PRO A 29 8.32 27.46 16.41
N LYS A 30 8.42 28.54 15.63
CA LYS A 30 7.57 29.74 15.76
C LYS A 30 6.25 29.66 14.98
N SER A 31 5.97 28.56 14.26
CA SER A 31 4.69 28.38 13.58
C SER A 31 3.65 27.74 14.47
N ARG A 32 2.36 28.06 14.21
CA ARG A 32 1.24 27.32 14.81
C ARG A 32 0.83 26.20 13.89
N ILE A 33 0.91 24.96 14.35
CA ILE A 33 0.56 23.78 13.57
C ILE A 33 -0.65 23.08 14.16
N ILE A 34 -1.71 22.94 13.36
CA ILE A 34 -2.94 22.25 13.75
C ILE A 34 -3.04 21.00 12.87
N LEU A 35 -3.14 19.83 13.51
CA LEU A 35 -3.40 18.54 12.87
C LEU A 35 -4.85 18.14 13.10
N LEU A 36 -5.64 18.12 12.00
CA LEU A 36 -7.07 17.78 12.03
C LEU A 36 -7.27 16.29 11.67
N GLU A 37 -7.99 15.58 12.52
CA GLU A 37 -8.42 14.20 12.32
C GLU A 37 -9.94 14.11 12.42
N ALA A 38 -10.58 13.51 11.40
CA ALA A 38 -12.03 13.36 11.35
C ALA A 38 -12.56 12.32 12.37
N GLY A 39 -11.76 11.29 12.63
CA GLY A 39 -12.09 10.22 13.56
C GLY A 39 -11.86 10.59 15.01
N LEU A 40 -12.34 9.72 15.90
CA LEU A 40 -12.06 9.80 17.34
C LEU A 40 -10.58 9.50 17.62
N GLU A 41 -10.06 8.44 17.00
CA GLU A 41 -8.70 7.97 17.20
C GLU A 41 -7.85 8.21 15.97
N PRO A 42 -6.73 8.93 16.09
CA PRO A 42 -5.77 9.09 15.00
C PRO A 42 -4.97 7.80 14.79
N LEU A 43 -4.25 7.72 13.66
CA LEU A 43 -3.34 6.62 13.32
C LEU A 43 -4.03 5.25 13.21
N ALA A 44 -5.33 5.20 12.85
CA ALA A 44 -6.10 3.96 12.80
C ALA A 44 -5.45 2.88 11.91
N LYS A 45 -4.98 3.23 10.69
CA LYS A 45 -4.26 2.28 9.81
C LYS A 45 -2.92 1.81 10.39
N VAL A 46 -2.21 2.66 11.16
CA VAL A 46 -0.98 2.27 11.86
C VAL A 46 -1.29 1.21 12.91
N ARG A 47 -2.38 1.43 13.66
CA ARG A 47 -2.82 0.57 14.75
C ARG A 47 -3.16 -0.85 14.29
N ILE A 48 -3.86 -1.00 13.16
CA ILE A 48 -4.30 -2.33 12.67
C ILE A 48 -3.28 -3.02 11.77
N SER A 49 -2.30 -2.30 11.25
CA SER A 49 -1.35 -2.85 10.27
C SER A 49 -0.46 -3.95 10.85
N GLY A 50 -0.01 -4.85 9.97
CA GLY A 50 0.86 -5.95 10.35
C GLY A 50 0.25 -6.89 11.41
N GLY A 51 -1.09 -7.00 11.44
CA GLY A 51 -1.80 -7.80 12.44
C GLY A 51 -1.76 -7.18 13.84
N GLY A 52 -1.83 -5.86 13.95
CA GLY A 52 -1.77 -5.11 15.21
C GLY A 52 -0.35 -4.84 15.72
N ARG A 53 0.69 -5.23 14.97
CA ARG A 53 2.10 -5.02 15.34
C ARG A 53 2.71 -3.76 14.74
N CYS A 54 2.12 -3.18 13.72
CA CYS A 54 2.65 -2.13 12.83
C CYS A 54 3.92 -2.55 12.07
N ASN A 55 3.77 -2.91 10.80
CA ASN A 55 4.91 -3.06 9.90
C ASN A 55 5.42 -1.68 9.48
N VAL A 56 6.36 -1.12 10.24
CA VAL A 56 6.80 0.29 10.16
C VAL A 56 7.48 0.61 8.84
N THR A 57 8.37 -0.26 8.40
CA THR A 57 9.16 -0.11 7.17
C THR A 57 9.76 -1.45 6.73
N HIS A 58 10.68 -1.42 5.78
CA HIS A 58 11.40 -2.59 5.27
C HIS A 58 12.92 -2.36 5.32
N ALA A 59 13.69 -3.38 5.63
CA ALA A 59 15.16 -3.34 5.65
C ALA A 59 15.78 -3.30 4.23
N CYS A 60 15.21 -2.45 3.36
CA CYS A 60 15.68 -2.18 2.01
C CYS A 60 16.27 -0.77 1.97
N PHE A 61 17.59 -0.67 2.18
CA PHE A 61 18.30 0.60 2.38
C PHE A 61 18.91 1.19 1.10
N ASP A 62 18.73 0.55 -0.05
CA ASP A 62 19.10 1.09 -1.35
C ASP A 62 17.86 1.71 -2.03
N PRO A 63 17.86 3.02 -2.30
CA PRO A 63 16.72 3.67 -2.95
C PRO A 63 16.38 3.11 -4.34
N GLY A 64 17.37 2.59 -5.08
CA GLY A 64 17.16 2.01 -6.40
C GLY A 64 16.44 0.66 -6.34
N ILE A 65 16.72 -0.13 -5.30
CA ILE A 65 16.01 -1.39 -5.02
C ILE A 65 14.66 -1.11 -4.36
N LEU A 66 14.63 -0.15 -3.42
CA LEU A 66 13.41 0.22 -2.69
C LEU A 66 12.28 0.62 -3.64
N VAL A 67 12.55 1.45 -4.65
CA VAL A 67 11.52 1.92 -5.60
C VAL A 67 10.93 0.81 -6.48
N GLN A 68 11.60 -0.32 -6.62
CA GLN A 68 11.09 -1.48 -7.38
C GLN A 68 9.89 -2.16 -6.69
N ASN A 69 9.65 -1.84 -5.42
CA ASN A 69 8.52 -2.33 -4.66
C ASN A 69 7.27 -1.45 -4.80
N TYR A 70 7.30 -0.44 -5.65
CA TYR A 70 6.18 0.47 -5.90
C TYR A 70 5.66 0.29 -7.32
N PRO A 71 4.55 -0.41 -7.52
CA PRO A 71 3.88 -0.51 -8.82
C PRO A 71 3.56 0.87 -9.43
N ARG A 72 3.24 1.86 -8.61
CA ARG A 72 3.02 3.27 -9.00
C ARG A 72 3.86 4.19 -8.10
N GLY A 73 4.34 5.26 -8.70
CA GLY A 73 5.11 6.31 -8.00
C GLY A 73 6.58 6.01 -7.75
N GLY A 74 7.11 4.81 -8.03
CA GLY A 74 8.50 4.45 -7.75
C GLY A 74 9.52 5.43 -8.34
N LYS A 75 9.34 5.86 -9.60
CA LYS A 75 10.25 6.84 -10.24
C LYS A 75 10.24 8.18 -9.51
N ALA A 76 9.09 8.66 -9.08
CA ALA A 76 8.94 9.92 -8.35
C ALA A 76 9.56 9.85 -6.95
N LEU A 77 9.42 8.70 -6.28
CA LEU A 77 9.96 8.48 -4.95
C LEU A 77 11.47 8.32 -4.90
N ARG A 78 12.17 8.03 -6.02
CA ARG A 78 13.61 7.78 -6.01
C ARG A 78 14.42 8.93 -5.40
N GLY A 79 14.13 10.16 -5.79
CA GLY A 79 14.77 11.34 -5.23
C GLY A 79 14.32 11.65 -3.80
N ALA A 80 13.09 11.31 -3.45
CA ALA A 80 12.55 11.45 -2.10
C ALA A 80 13.27 10.49 -1.13
N PHE A 81 13.44 9.23 -1.51
CA PHE A 81 14.17 8.23 -0.71
C PHE A 81 15.67 8.49 -0.57
N ALA A 82 16.28 9.26 -1.48
CA ALA A 82 17.65 9.73 -1.28
C ALA A 82 17.78 10.74 -0.12
N ARG A 83 16.67 11.32 0.35
CA ARG A 83 16.62 12.32 1.42
C ARG A 83 16.03 11.78 2.73
N PHE A 84 15.11 10.82 2.64
CA PHE A 84 14.53 10.15 3.80
C PHE A 84 14.12 8.73 3.40
N GLN A 85 14.86 7.73 3.82
CA GLN A 85 14.71 6.32 3.47
C GLN A 85 14.45 5.45 4.71
N PRO A 86 14.28 4.12 4.58
CA PRO A 86 14.05 3.25 5.72
C PRO A 86 15.08 3.37 6.85
N ARG A 87 16.36 3.64 6.56
CA ARG A 87 17.38 3.86 7.58
C ARG A 87 17.04 5.09 8.42
N ASP A 88 16.63 6.18 7.77
CA ASP A 88 16.25 7.42 8.48
C ASP A 88 14.99 7.22 9.32
N THR A 89 14.05 6.38 8.83
CA THR A 89 12.85 5.99 9.60
C THR A 89 13.25 5.22 10.87
N VAL A 90 14.15 4.24 10.75
CA VAL A 90 14.66 3.47 11.91
C VAL A 90 15.34 4.38 12.91
N GLU A 91 16.22 5.26 12.44
CA GLU A 91 16.93 6.23 13.27
C GLU A 91 15.96 7.21 13.94
N TRP A 92 14.97 7.71 13.21
CA TRP A 92 13.96 8.61 13.75
C TRP A 92 13.21 7.96 14.93
N PHE A 93 12.71 6.74 14.77
CA PHE A 93 12.03 6.04 15.85
C PHE A 93 12.97 5.73 17.02
N ALA A 94 14.22 5.34 16.75
CA ALA A 94 15.23 5.09 17.78
C ALA A 94 15.53 6.34 18.62
N ASN A 95 15.64 7.51 17.99
CA ASN A 95 15.85 8.79 18.67
C ASN A 95 14.71 9.17 19.62
N TYR A 96 13.51 8.62 19.37
CA TYR A 96 12.35 8.78 20.26
C TYR A 96 12.07 7.55 21.15
N GLY A 97 13.09 6.69 21.34
CA GLY A 97 13.03 5.56 22.28
C GLY A 97 12.30 4.33 21.78
N VAL A 98 12.04 4.23 20.48
CA VAL A 98 11.40 3.05 19.89
C VAL A 98 12.40 2.25 19.07
N GLN A 99 12.71 1.03 19.51
CA GLN A 99 13.58 0.11 18.81
C GLN A 99 12.77 -0.76 17.84
N LEU A 100 13.31 -0.93 16.62
CA LEU A 100 12.72 -1.80 15.59
C LEU A 100 13.56 -3.07 15.43
N LYS A 101 12.89 -4.19 15.18
CA LYS A 101 13.49 -5.47 14.77
C LYS A 101 13.17 -5.78 13.33
N THR A 102 14.07 -6.50 12.66
CA THR A 102 13.89 -6.99 11.28
C THR A 102 13.51 -8.46 11.31
N GLU A 103 12.44 -8.84 10.61
CA GLU A 103 12.07 -10.24 10.36
C GLU A 103 12.85 -10.80 9.16
N ALA A 104 12.84 -12.13 8.99
CA ALA A 104 13.62 -12.84 7.96
C ALA A 104 13.29 -12.39 6.52
N ASP A 105 12.08 -11.86 6.28
CA ASP A 105 11.63 -11.35 4.99
C ASP A 105 11.87 -9.84 4.80
N GLY A 106 12.60 -9.22 5.72
CA GLY A 106 12.97 -7.80 5.67
C GLY A 106 11.94 -6.83 6.25
N ARG A 107 10.78 -7.29 6.67
CA ARG A 107 9.79 -6.43 7.37
C ARG A 107 10.32 -5.98 8.72
N MET A 108 10.02 -4.75 9.08
CA MET A 108 10.48 -4.17 10.35
C MET A 108 9.32 -3.80 11.26
N PHE A 109 9.38 -4.28 12.49
CA PHE A 109 8.35 -4.11 13.51
C PHE A 109 8.96 -3.52 14.80
N PRO A 110 8.16 -2.85 15.66
CA PRO A 110 8.67 -2.52 16.99
C PRO A 110 9.03 -3.80 17.75
N THR A 111 10.08 -3.73 18.56
CA THR A 111 10.53 -4.89 19.36
C THR A 111 9.47 -5.39 20.34
N THR A 112 8.48 -4.57 20.67
CA THR A 112 7.35 -4.90 21.52
C THR A 112 6.29 -5.76 20.83
N ASP A 113 6.34 -5.90 19.49
CA ASP A 113 5.27 -6.51 18.67
C ASP A 113 3.87 -5.89 18.88
N ASP A 114 3.81 -4.63 19.30
CA ASP A 114 2.58 -3.90 19.54
C ASP A 114 2.59 -2.55 18.80
N SER A 115 1.61 -2.33 17.96
CA SER A 115 1.43 -1.07 17.21
C SER A 115 1.23 0.14 18.11
N ALA A 116 0.74 -0.06 19.34
CA ALA A 116 0.60 0.99 20.33
C ALA A 116 1.93 1.70 20.62
N THR A 117 3.05 1.00 20.52
CA THR A 117 4.40 1.59 20.67
C THR A 117 4.65 2.69 19.64
N ILE A 118 4.30 2.46 18.38
CA ILE A 118 4.46 3.44 17.29
C ILE A 118 3.45 4.58 17.44
N VAL A 119 2.20 4.25 17.70
CA VAL A 119 1.11 5.22 17.86
C VAL A 119 1.40 6.17 19.01
N ASN A 120 1.75 5.65 20.20
CA ASN A 120 2.03 6.46 21.38
C ASN A 120 3.30 7.32 21.19
N CYS A 121 4.32 6.80 20.51
CA CYS A 121 5.49 7.58 20.16
C CYS A 121 5.12 8.80 19.29
N LEU A 122 4.36 8.61 18.22
CA LEU A 122 3.95 9.70 17.32
C LEU A 122 3.09 10.75 18.03
N ILE A 123 2.13 10.33 18.85
CA ILE A 123 1.26 11.25 19.60
C ILE A 123 2.09 12.04 20.62
N ARG A 124 2.98 11.39 21.37
CA ARG A 124 3.86 12.02 22.33
C ARG A 124 4.77 13.04 21.68
N VAL A 125 5.46 12.67 20.61
CA VAL A 125 6.38 13.56 19.89
C VAL A 125 5.65 14.77 19.31
N ALA A 126 4.47 14.56 18.70
CA ALA A 126 3.66 15.66 18.18
C ALA A 126 3.29 16.68 19.28
N LYS A 127 2.92 16.19 20.46
CA LYS A 127 2.64 17.04 21.63
C LYS A 127 3.88 17.77 22.12
N GLU A 128 5.02 17.09 22.23
CA GLU A 128 6.29 17.67 22.71
C GLU A 128 6.79 18.81 21.83
N VAL A 129 6.58 18.71 20.48
CA VAL A 129 6.97 19.78 19.55
C VAL A 129 5.88 20.85 19.34
N GLY A 130 4.78 20.79 20.09
CA GLY A 130 3.74 21.82 20.09
C GLY A 130 2.71 21.70 18.97
N VAL A 131 2.52 20.53 18.35
CA VAL A 131 1.44 20.29 17.39
C VAL A 131 0.10 20.22 18.13
N GLU A 132 -0.86 21.06 17.72
CA GLU A 132 -2.25 21.04 18.21
C GLU A 132 -3.04 19.94 17.48
N LEU A 133 -3.17 18.76 18.09
CA LEU A 133 -3.98 17.67 17.56
C LEU A 133 -5.46 17.90 17.90
N ARG A 134 -6.31 17.97 16.87
CA ARG A 134 -7.77 18.08 17.01
C ARG A 134 -8.42 16.86 16.37
N THR A 135 -9.06 16.04 17.16
CA THR A 135 -9.82 14.85 16.73
C THR A 135 -11.30 15.15 16.65
N ARG A 136 -12.08 14.33 15.92
CA ARG A 136 -13.51 14.53 15.60
C ARG A 136 -13.77 15.80 14.80
N GLU A 137 -12.76 16.29 14.08
CA GLU A 137 -12.82 17.51 13.28
C GLU A 137 -12.83 17.18 11.80
N ALA A 138 -14.02 16.82 11.32
CA ALA A 138 -14.23 16.51 9.91
C ALA A 138 -14.28 17.80 9.08
N VAL A 139 -13.38 17.93 8.11
CA VAL A 139 -13.38 19.01 7.13
C VAL A 139 -14.46 18.75 6.08
N VAL A 140 -15.21 19.79 5.71
CA VAL A 140 -16.27 19.73 4.69
C VAL A 140 -15.93 20.50 3.44
N SER A 141 -15.19 21.62 3.55
CA SER A 141 -14.75 22.39 2.39
C SER A 141 -13.38 23.05 2.61
N ILE A 142 -12.68 23.30 1.50
CA ILE A 142 -11.41 24.01 1.48
C ILE A 142 -11.48 25.06 0.36
N ASN A 143 -11.38 26.32 0.74
CA ASN A 143 -11.42 27.44 -0.20
C ASN A 143 -10.07 28.16 -0.20
N LYS A 144 -9.58 28.49 -1.39
CA LYS A 144 -8.39 29.32 -1.55
C LYS A 144 -8.73 30.77 -1.20
N LEU A 145 -7.93 31.39 -0.36
CA LEU A 145 -8.02 32.81 -0.08
C LEU A 145 -7.19 33.56 -1.11
N ASN A 146 -7.85 34.39 -1.92
CA ASN A 146 -7.18 35.29 -2.85
C ASN A 146 -6.82 36.60 -2.14
N ALA A 147 -5.76 37.25 -2.57
CA ALA A 147 -5.47 38.62 -2.13
C ALA A 147 -6.68 39.49 -2.41
N ASP A 148 -7.09 40.33 -1.46
CA ASP A 148 -8.22 41.22 -1.63
C ASP A 148 -7.84 42.32 -2.62
N LEU A 149 -8.17 42.08 -3.90
CA LEU A 149 -7.85 42.96 -5.02
C LEU A 149 -8.96 43.97 -5.31
N SER A 150 -9.95 44.08 -4.42
CA SER A 150 -11.12 44.96 -4.60
C SER A 150 -10.78 46.44 -4.69
N ALA A 151 -9.58 46.84 -4.31
CA ALA A 151 -9.11 48.25 -4.34
C ALA A 151 -8.21 48.63 -5.54
N ALA A 152 -7.77 47.69 -6.38
CA ALA A 152 -6.84 47.95 -7.47
C ALA A 152 -7.51 47.66 -8.83
N LYS A 153 -7.54 48.66 -9.71
CA LYS A 153 -7.88 48.49 -11.15
C LYS A 153 -6.74 47.72 -11.83
N LEU A 154 -6.76 46.39 -11.74
CA LEU A 154 -5.75 45.53 -12.33
C LEU A 154 -6.07 45.17 -13.78
N SER A 155 -5.05 45.11 -14.62
CA SER A 155 -5.12 44.60 -15.98
C SER A 155 -5.36 43.06 -15.97
N LYS A 156 -5.89 42.51 -17.10
CA LYS A 156 -6.12 41.04 -17.22
C LYS A 156 -4.88 40.17 -16.93
N ASN A 157 -3.67 40.71 -17.12
CA ASN A 157 -2.42 40.00 -16.80
C ASN A 157 -2.09 40.06 -15.31
N GLU A 158 -2.37 41.19 -14.66
CA GLU A 158 -2.17 41.34 -13.21
C GLU A 158 -3.20 40.53 -12.42
N VAL A 159 -4.43 40.38 -12.90
CA VAL A 159 -5.42 39.42 -12.33
C VAL A 159 -4.92 37.99 -12.42
N LYS A 160 -4.30 37.55 -13.54
CA LYS A 160 -3.68 36.21 -13.65
C LYS A 160 -2.48 36.04 -12.75
N ILE A 161 -1.75 37.10 -12.44
CA ILE A 161 -0.62 37.05 -11.47
C ILE A 161 -1.17 37.02 -10.05
N ALA A 162 -2.21 37.78 -9.77
CA ALA A 162 -2.86 37.83 -8.46
C ALA A 162 -3.63 36.55 -8.11
N ASP A 163 -4.23 35.87 -9.10
CA ASP A 163 -4.78 34.50 -8.91
C ASP A 163 -3.69 33.46 -8.53
N LYS A 164 -2.44 33.75 -8.85
CA LYS A 164 -1.28 32.96 -8.39
C LYS A 164 -0.81 33.34 -7.00
N LEU A 165 -1.19 34.51 -6.49
CA LEU A 165 -0.87 34.98 -5.15
C LEU A 165 -1.94 34.52 -4.16
N SER A 166 -2.05 33.19 -3.92
CA SER A 166 -2.84 32.68 -2.80
C SER A 166 -2.28 33.23 -1.50
N THR A 167 -3.13 33.88 -0.70
CA THR A 167 -2.75 34.34 0.65
C THR A 167 -2.97 33.26 1.71
N GLY A 168 -3.47 32.09 1.32
CA GLY A 168 -3.76 30.97 2.24
C GLY A 168 -5.05 30.23 1.89
N PHE A 169 -5.62 29.59 2.90
CA PHE A 169 -6.81 28.75 2.75
C PHE A 169 -7.80 29.02 3.88
N GLU A 170 -9.09 28.92 3.59
CA GLU A 170 -10.18 28.82 4.57
C GLU A 170 -10.67 27.37 4.55
N ILE A 171 -10.63 26.74 5.73
CA ILE A 171 -11.03 25.35 5.96
C ILE A 171 -12.30 25.37 6.81
N GLU A 172 -13.39 24.82 6.31
CA GLU A 172 -14.65 24.71 7.02
C GLU A 172 -14.78 23.30 7.63
N LEU A 173 -15.05 23.26 8.92
CA LEU A 173 -15.30 22.04 9.68
C LEU A 173 -16.80 21.70 9.67
N LYS A 174 -17.11 20.44 9.90
CA LYS A 174 -18.51 19.97 10.05
C LYS A 174 -19.26 20.67 11.18
N SER A 175 -18.54 21.16 12.18
CA SER A 175 -19.10 21.98 13.29
C SER A 175 -19.57 23.37 12.83
N GLY A 176 -19.21 23.81 11.63
CA GLY A 176 -19.42 25.18 11.15
C GLY A 176 -18.26 26.14 11.48
N GLU A 177 -17.26 25.68 12.27
CA GLU A 177 -16.05 26.46 12.52
C GLU A 177 -15.26 26.65 11.23
N LYS A 178 -14.76 27.87 11.01
CA LYS A 178 -13.89 28.22 9.88
C LYS A 178 -12.49 28.53 10.38
N LEU A 179 -11.52 27.80 9.88
CA LEU A 179 -10.11 27.97 10.18
C LEU A 179 -9.40 28.62 8.98
N LYS A 180 -8.54 29.59 9.23
CA LYS A 180 -7.66 30.14 8.20
C LYS A 180 -6.29 29.52 8.31
N SER A 181 -5.61 29.33 7.19
CA SER A 181 -4.29 28.74 7.15
C SER A 181 -3.45 29.47 6.08
N ASP A 182 -2.22 29.81 6.42
CA ASP A 182 -1.27 30.33 5.44
C ASP A 182 -0.75 29.21 4.53
N ARG A 183 -0.70 27.97 5.04
CA ARG A 183 -0.25 26.78 4.32
C ARG A 183 -1.03 25.53 4.72
N LEU A 184 -1.23 24.64 3.77
CA LEU A 184 -2.08 23.47 3.94
C LEU A 184 -1.36 22.19 3.48
N LEU A 185 -1.35 21.16 4.33
CA LEU A 185 -0.92 19.81 3.98
C LEU A 185 -2.13 18.86 3.96
N LEU A 186 -2.41 18.26 2.81
CA LEU A 186 -3.37 17.17 2.68
C LEU A 186 -2.66 15.81 2.81
N ALA A 187 -2.96 15.10 3.90
CA ALA A 187 -2.42 13.77 4.25
C ALA A 187 -3.55 12.78 4.58
N THR A 188 -4.65 12.88 3.85
CA THR A 188 -5.95 12.25 4.15
C THR A 188 -6.06 10.79 3.71
N GLY A 189 -4.97 10.22 3.17
CA GLY A 189 -5.06 8.91 2.54
C GLY A 189 -6.01 8.91 1.35
N SER A 190 -6.69 7.80 1.10
CA SER A 190 -7.62 7.62 -0.03
C SER A 190 -9.03 8.15 0.23
N ASN A 191 -9.18 9.21 1.03
CA ASN A 191 -10.50 9.77 1.33
C ASN A 191 -11.13 10.43 0.09
N PRO A 192 -12.34 10.02 -0.36
CA PRO A 192 -12.98 10.56 -1.54
C PRO A 192 -13.25 12.07 -1.48
N ALA A 193 -13.55 12.63 -0.30
CA ALA A 193 -13.76 14.07 -0.13
C ALA A 193 -12.47 14.85 -0.43
N ALA A 194 -11.31 14.32 -0.01
CA ALA A 194 -10.03 14.96 -0.28
C ALA A 194 -9.67 14.99 -1.78
N PHE A 195 -10.04 13.95 -2.54
CA PHE A 195 -9.89 13.97 -4.00
C PHE A 195 -10.80 15.04 -4.65
N LYS A 196 -11.99 15.28 -4.08
CA LYS A 196 -12.86 16.35 -4.54
C LYS A 196 -12.21 17.72 -4.28
N TRP A 197 -11.74 17.98 -3.06
CA TRP A 197 -11.04 19.24 -2.73
C TRP A 197 -9.81 19.46 -3.60
N ALA A 198 -9.02 18.42 -3.82
CA ALA A 198 -7.85 18.51 -4.70
C ALA A 198 -8.22 18.88 -6.14
N LYS A 199 -9.32 18.34 -6.68
CA LYS A 199 -9.85 18.73 -8.00
C LYS A 199 -10.29 20.19 -8.04
N GLU A 200 -11.00 20.65 -7.02
CA GLU A 200 -11.45 22.04 -6.88
C GLU A 200 -10.26 23.01 -6.78
N LEU A 201 -9.12 22.54 -6.23
CA LEU A 201 -7.86 23.27 -6.17
C LEU A 201 -6.96 23.10 -7.40
N GLY A 202 -7.47 22.48 -8.48
CA GLY A 202 -6.83 22.42 -9.80
C GLY A 202 -6.06 21.14 -10.11
N HIS A 203 -6.20 20.09 -9.30
CA HIS A 203 -5.49 18.81 -9.52
C HIS A 203 -6.28 17.80 -10.32
N SER A 204 -5.58 17.01 -11.12
CA SER A 204 -6.12 15.81 -11.76
C SER A 204 -5.93 14.58 -10.85
N ILE A 205 -6.91 13.68 -10.86
CA ILE A 205 -6.94 12.48 -10.03
C ILE A 205 -6.93 11.24 -10.94
N ALA A 206 -5.92 10.40 -10.81
CA ALA A 206 -5.95 9.04 -11.35
C ALA A 206 -7.03 8.26 -10.59
N PRO A 207 -7.98 7.59 -11.30
CA PRO A 207 -9.10 6.92 -10.65
C PRO A 207 -8.65 5.95 -9.55
N PRO A 208 -9.16 6.10 -8.31
CA PRO A 208 -8.81 5.22 -7.22
C PRO A 208 -9.41 3.82 -7.42
N VAL A 209 -8.59 2.79 -7.34
CA VAL A 209 -9.01 1.38 -7.38
C VAL A 209 -8.28 0.61 -6.28
N PRO A 210 -8.87 -0.49 -5.77
CA PRO A 210 -8.21 -1.35 -4.79
C PRO A 210 -6.88 -1.92 -5.27
N SER A 211 -5.92 -2.02 -4.36
CA SER A 211 -4.61 -2.66 -4.49
C SER A 211 -4.37 -3.57 -3.29
N LEU A 212 -3.49 -4.58 -3.38
CA LEU A 212 -3.16 -5.53 -2.30
C LEU A 212 -4.38 -6.30 -1.77
N PHE A 213 -5.09 -7.01 -2.62
CA PHE A 213 -6.27 -7.79 -2.23
C PHE A 213 -6.17 -9.27 -2.57
N THR A 214 -6.96 -10.08 -1.88
CA THR A 214 -7.16 -11.51 -2.13
C THR A 214 -7.99 -11.76 -3.37
N PHE A 215 -7.71 -12.87 -4.08
CA PHE A 215 -8.51 -13.32 -5.22
C PHE A 215 -9.63 -14.24 -4.76
N ASN A 216 -10.86 -13.93 -5.15
CA ASN A 216 -11.99 -14.84 -4.99
C ASN A 216 -11.96 -15.86 -6.12
N ILE A 217 -11.82 -17.14 -5.74
CA ILE A 217 -11.75 -18.27 -6.66
C ILE A 217 -12.66 -19.37 -6.12
N SER A 218 -13.74 -19.66 -6.83
CA SER A 218 -14.60 -20.78 -6.50
C SER A 218 -14.22 -21.96 -7.40
N ASP A 219 -13.36 -22.83 -6.86
CA ASP A 219 -12.81 -23.99 -7.58
C ASP A 219 -12.80 -25.21 -6.66
N PRO A 220 -13.28 -26.39 -7.13
CA PRO A 220 -13.31 -27.61 -6.33
C PRO A 220 -11.92 -28.03 -5.78
N ARG A 221 -10.84 -27.73 -6.51
CA ARG A 221 -9.47 -28.06 -6.11
C ARG A 221 -9.02 -27.31 -4.85
N LEU A 222 -9.67 -26.20 -4.51
CA LEU A 222 -9.32 -25.38 -3.34
C LEU A 222 -10.34 -25.50 -2.20
N GLN A 223 -11.46 -26.20 -2.42
CA GLN A 223 -12.50 -26.39 -1.40
C GLN A 223 -11.95 -27.15 -0.19
N ASN A 224 -12.39 -26.76 1.02
CA ASN A 224 -11.99 -27.38 2.28
C ASN A 224 -10.48 -27.35 2.59
N LEU A 225 -9.68 -26.56 1.87
CA LEU A 225 -8.24 -26.40 2.06
C LEU A 225 -7.88 -25.06 2.75
N ALA A 226 -8.85 -24.32 3.26
CA ALA A 226 -8.60 -23.07 3.97
C ALA A 226 -7.59 -23.24 5.11
N GLY A 227 -6.64 -22.30 5.20
CA GLY A 227 -5.53 -22.34 6.15
C GLY A 227 -4.26 -23.04 5.62
N ILE A 228 -4.33 -23.73 4.48
CA ILE A 228 -3.13 -24.36 3.88
C ILE A 228 -2.28 -23.28 3.21
N SER A 229 -0.99 -23.24 3.57
CA SER A 229 0.02 -22.41 2.95
C SER A 229 0.97 -23.24 2.10
N VAL A 230 1.35 -22.71 0.92
CA VAL A 230 2.39 -23.29 0.04
C VAL A 230 3.48 -22.24 -0.12
N SER A 231 4.71 -22.58 0.29
CA SER A 231 5.78 -21.60 0.46
C SER A 231 6.38 -21.06 -0.83
N ASN A 232 6.41 -21.88 -1.89
CA ASN A 232 7.02 -21.50 -3.17
C ASN A 232 6.08 -21.83 -4.32
N VAL A 233 5.35 -20.84 -4.80
CA VAL A 233 4.38 -20.95 -5.89
C VAL A 233 4.61 -19.80 -6.85
N ARG A 234 4.46 -20.04 -8.15
CA ARG A 234 4.40 -18.99 -9.16
C ARG A 234 2.98 -18.87 -9.67
N ILE A 235 2.46 -17.65 -9.71
CA ILE A 235 1.16 -17.31 -10.23
C ILE A 235 1.29 -16.30 -11.35
N GLN A 236 0.45 -16.43 -12.38
CA GLN A 236 0.51 -15.58 -13.55
C GLN A 236 -0.90 -15.16 -13.99
N LEU A 237 -1.03 -13.91 -14.39
CA LEU A 237 -2.17 -13.36 -15.13
C LEU A 237 -1.76 -13.24 -16.62
N PRO A 238 -2.06 -14.22 -17.48
CA PRO A 238 -1.61 -14.24 -18.88
C PRO A 238 -2.05 -13.01 -19.66
N SER A 239 -3.31 -12.59 -19.48
CA SER A 239 -3.88 -11.42 -20.16
C SER A 239 -3.19 -10.11 -19.79
N ALA A 240 -2.62 -10.01 -18.58
CA ALA A 240 -1.85 -8.84 -18.12
C ALA A 240 -0.33 -8.99 -18.39
N LYS A 241 0.14 -10.19 -18.76
CA LYS A 241 1.57 -10.55 -18.85
C LYS A 241 2.34 -10.26 -17.55
N LEU A 242 1.68 -10.50 -16.41
CA LEU A 242 2.25 -10.29 -15.08
C LEU A 242 2.34 -11.60 -14.33
N GLU A 243 3.44 -11.78 -13.62
CA GLU A 243 3.64 -12.94 -12.74
C GLU A 243 4.26 -12.53 -11.41
N GLN A 244 4.02 -13.34 -10.39
CA GLN A 244 4.65 -13.23 -9.07
C GLN A 244 4.96 -14.60 -8.52
N SER A 245 6.05 -14.69 -7.75
CA SER A 245 6.43 -15.90 -7.02
C SER A 245 6.48 -15.62 -5.53
N GLY A 246 6.21 -16.64 -4.74
CA GLY A 246 6.26 -16.58 -3.29
C GLY A 246 5.20 -17.43 -2.61
N PRO A 247 5.02 -17.26 -1.29
CA PRO A 247 4.01 -18.00 -0.54
C PRO A 247 2.58 -17.63 -0.97
N ILE A 248 1.72 -18.65 -1.01
CA ILE A 248 0.27 -18.51 -1.17
C ILE A 248 -0.42 -19.10 0.05
N LEU A 249 -1.53 -18.51 0.45
CA LEU A 249 -2.46 -19.01 1.45
C LEU A 249 -3.80 -19.32 0.79
N ILE A 250 -4.27 -20.55 0.92
CA ILE A 250 -5.64 -20.92 0.53
C ILE A 250 -6.59 -20.44 1.62
N THR A 251 -7.64 -19.74 1.22
CA THR A 251 -8.66 -19.20 2.13
C THR A 251 -10.04 -19.78 1.80
N HIS A 252 -11.03 -19.50 2.63
CA HIS A 252 -12.42 -19.91 2.35
C HIS A 252 -12.99 -19.31 1.05
N TRP A 253 -12.41 -18.21 0.55
CA TRP A 253 -12.90 -17.47 -0.61
C TRP A 253 -12.05 -17.68 -1.87
N GLY A 254 -10.87 -18.28 -1.73
CA GLY A 254 -9.92 -18.43 -2.83
C GLY A 254 -8.47 -18.34 -2.36
N LEU A 255 -7.69 -17.42 -2.91
CA LEU A 255 -6.26 -17.33 -2.66
C LEU A 255 -5.83 -15.98 -2.09
N SER A 256 -4.94 -16.03 -1.10
CA SER A 256 -4.26 -14.89 -0.49
C SER A 256 -2.75 -15.19 -0.37
N GLY A 257 -2.06 -14.44 0.45
CA GLY A 257 -0.62 -14.58 0.69
C GLY A 257 0.24 -13.64 -0.15
N PRO A 258 1.54 -13.54 0.16
CA PRO A 258 2.43 -12.54 -0.42
C PRO A 258 2.46 -12.51 -1.95
N ALA A 259 2.46 -13.66 -2.64
CA ALA A 259 2.46 -13.70 -4.10
C ALA A 259 1.16 -13.12 -4.68
N VAL A 260 0.01 -13.47 -4.11
CA VAL A 260 -1.31 -12.98 -4.57
C VAL A 260 -1.44 -11.48 -4.32
N LEU A 261 -1.07 -11.00 -3.14
CA LEU A 261 -1.13 -9.58 -2.79
C LEU A 261 -0.21 -8.74 -3.70
N LYS A 262 1.01 -9.22 -3.99
CA LYS A 262 1.91 -8.56 -4.93
C LYS A 262 1.32 -8.54 -6.34
N LEU A 263 0.81 -9.66 -6.83
CA LEU A 263 0.22 -9.74 -8.16
C LEU A 263 -0.98 -8.81 -8.30
N SER A 264 -1.87 -8.77 -7.29
CA SER A 264 -3.02 -7.86 -7.28
C SER A 264 -2.60 -6.38 -7.28
N ALA A 265 -1.51 -6.03 -6.60
CA ALA A 265 -0.98 -4.67 -6.61
C ALA A 265 -0.46 -4.28 -8.00
N TRP A 266 0.39 -5.10 -8.62
CA TRP A 266 0.93 -4.81 -9.94
C TRP A 266 -0.15 -4.75 -11.02
N SER A 267 -1.21 -5.56 -10.91
CA SER A 267 -2.31 -5.67 -11.87
C SER A 267 -3.58 -4.89 -11.48
N ALA A 268 -3.52 -4.02 -10.48
CA ALA A 268 -4.72 -3.38 -9.88
C ALA A 268 -5.64 -2.71 -10.91
N ARG A 269 -5.11 -1.92 -11.85
CA ARG A 269 -5.89 -1.26 -12.89
C ARG A 269 -6.47 -2.26 -13.89
N PHE A 270 -5.66 -3.19 -14.37
CA PHE A 270 -6.12 -4.27 -15.26
C PHE A 270 -7.25 -5.09 -14.62
N LEU A 271 -7.08 -5.48 -13.35
CA LEU A 271 -8.12 -6.24 -12.64
C LEU A 271 -9.42 -5.44 -12.46
N ASN A 272 -9.32 -4.13 -12.24
CA ASN A 272 -10.50 -3.27 -12.21
C ASN A 272 -11.19 -3.19 -13.58
N GLU A 273 -10.44 -3.01 -14.67
CA GLU A 273 -10.97 -2.95 -16.04
C GLU A 273 -11.71 -4.22 -16.44
N CYS A 274 -11.18 -5.39 -16.09
CA CYS A 274 -11.85 -6.68 -16.33
C CYS A 274 -12.87 -7.06 -15.23
N ARG A 275 -13.25 -6.11 -14.34
CA ARG A 275 -14.19 -6.31 -13.23
C ARG A 275 -13.81 -7.49 -12.32
N TYR A 276 -12.51 -7.69 -12.15
CA TYR A 276 -11.93 -8.77 -11.34
C TYR A 276 -12.29 -10.18 -11.83
N GLN A 277 -12.52 -10.34 -13.14
CA GLN A 277 -12.82 -11.61 -13.77
C GLN A 277 -11.75 -11.92 -14.82
N THR A 278 -10.89 -12.91 -14.54
CA THR A 278 -9.78 -13.26 -15.42
C THR A 278 -9.21 -14.64 -15.11
N GLY A 279 -8.56 -15.25 -16.09
CA GLY A 279 -7.81 -16.48 -15.90
C GLY A 279 -6.54 -16.26 -15.08
N LEU A 280 -6.23 -17.20 -14.21
CA LEU A 280 -5.03 -17.27 -13.39
C LEU A 280 -4.34 -18.62 -13.64
N LEU A 281 -3.07 -18.61 -13.98
CA LEU A 281 -2.23 -19.81 -14.01
C LEU A 281 -1.48 -19.96 -12.70
N ILE A 282 -1.46 -21.19 -12.17
CA ILE A 282 -0.73 -21.51 -10.95
C ILE A 282 0.28 -22.61 -11.24
N ASN A 283 1.53 -22.34 -10.96
CA ASN A 283 2.60 -23.35 -10.90
C ASN A 283 2.91 -23.60 -9.40
N TRP A 284 2.45 -24.74 -8.90
CA TRP A 284 2.63 -25.15 -7.51
C TRP A 284 4.06 -25.58 -7.18
N LEU A 285 4.87 -25.84 -8.22
CA LEU A 285 6.22 -26.42 -8.12
C LEU A 285 7.20 -25.69 -9.05
N PRO A 286 7.41 -24.38 -8.95
CA PRO A 286 8.21 -23.60 -9.89
C PRO A 286 9.69 -23.99 -9.93
N GLN A 287 10.19 -24.75 -8.95
CA GLN A 287 11.55 -25.28 -8.90
C GLN A 287 11.77 -26.49 -9.83
N TYR A 288 10.69 -27.08 -10.35
CA TYR A 288 10.77 -28.20 -11.29
C TYR A 288 10.29 -27.77 -12.66
N ASN A 289 11.05 -28.16 -13.69
CA ASN A 289 10.50 -28.17 -15.05
C ASN A 289 9.67 -29.44 -15.27
N GLN A 290 8.84 -29.45 -16.31
CA GLN A 290 7.92 -30.56 -16.58
C GLN A 290 8.65 -31.89 -16.83
N GLU A 291 9.83 -31.87 -17.44
CA GLU A 291 10.61 -33.10 -17.73
C GLU A 291 11.19 -33.71 -16.44
N VAL A 292 11.80 -32.88 -15.59
CA VAL A 292 12.31 -33.32 -14.29
C VAL A 292 11.17 -33.89 -13.42
N LEU A 293 10.02 -33.19 -13.41
CA LEU A 293 8.84 -33.66 -12.67
C LEU A 293 8.33 -35.00 -13.20
N ARG A 294 8.32 -35.18 -14.53
CA ARG A 294 7.97 -36.46 -15.17
C ARG A 294 8.88 -37.59 -14.72
N GLN A 295 10.20 -37.39 -14.79
CA GLN A 295 11.20 -38.40 -14.39
C GLN A 295 11.03 -38.74 -12.90
N GLN A 296 10.80 -37.75 -12.04
CA GLN A 296 10.57 -37.97 -10.62
C GLN A 296 9.30 -38.81 -10.35
N LEU A 297 8.17 -38.47 -10.99
CA LEU A 297 6.92 -39.21 -10.84
C LEU A 297 6.99 -40.62 -11.44
N GLN A 298 7.74 -40.82 -12.54
CA GLN A 298 7.98 -42.13 -13.11
C GLN A 298 8.86 -42.98 -12.17
N ALA A 299 9.87 -42.41 -11.55
CA ALA A 299 10.69 -43.10 -10.55
C ALA A 299 9.83 -43.57 -9.34
N VAL A 300 8.93 -42.70 -8.85
CA VAL A 300 7.98 -43.06 -7.79
C VAL A 300 7.06 -44.20 -8.23
N LYS A 301 6.54 -44.16 -9.47
CA LYS A 301 5.71 -45.24 -10.03
C LYS A 301 6.44 -46.58 -10.00
N SER A 302 7.73 -46.60 -10.28
CA SER A 302 8.56 -47.81 -10.25
C SER A 302 8.89 -48.27 -8.84
N GLN A 303 9.13 -47.34 -7.92
CA GLN A 303 9.51 -47.65 -6.52
C GLN A 303 8.31 -48.02 -5.64
N LEU A 304 7.13 -47.44 -5.89
CA LEU A 304 5.93 -47.59 -5.07
C LEU A 304 4.69 -48.11 -5.84
N PRO A 305 4.83 -49.15 -6.72
CA PRO A 305 3.78 -49.51 -7.67
C PRO A 305 2.45 -49.89 -7.01
N LYS A 306 2.49 -50.46 -5.80
CA LYS A 306 1.29 -50.91 -5.08
C LYS A 306 0.64 -49.83 -4.18
N ARG A 307 1.30 -48.67 -3.99
CA ARG A 307 0.77 -47.60 -3.16
C ARG A 307 -0.28 -46.77 -3.93
N ALA A 308 -1.30 -46.29 -3.22
CA ALA A 308 -2.27 -45.35 -3.76
C ALA A 308 -1.60 -44.00 -4.02
N ILE A 309 -1.90 -43.39 -5.17
CA ILE A 309 -1.30 -42.11 -5.62
C ILE A 309 -1.71 -40.97 -4.68
N ALA A 310 -3.00 -40.88 -4.39
CA ALA A 310 -3.57 -39.81 -3.58
C ALA A 310 -2.91 -39.72 -2.18
N THR A 311 -2.65 -40.85 -1.56
CA THR A 311 -2.10 -40.91 -0.19
C THR A 311 -0.57 -40.95 -0.11
N SER A 312 0.14 -40.95 -1.24
CA SER A 312 1.61 -41.04 -1.29
C SER A 312 2.23 -39.87 -2.07
N CYS A 313 2.04 -38.66 -1.56
CA CYS A 313 2.61 -37.45 -2.18
C CYS A 313 4.16 -37.47 -2.15
N PRO A 314 4.84 -37.50 -3.33
CA PRO A 314 6.29 -37.50 -3.40
C PRO A 314 6.90 -36.10 -3.55
N LEU A 315 6.09 -35.05 -3.50
CA LEU A 315 6.47 -33.67 -3.83
C LEU A 315 6.35 -32.74 -2.63
N PRO A 316 7.12 -31.66 -2.58
CA PRO A 316 7.12 -30.74 -1.44
C PRO A 316 5.90 -29.78 -1.46
N ILE A 317 4.70 -30.36 -1.50
CA ILE A 317 3.43 -29.65 -1.34
C ILE A 317 2.60 -30.31 -0.24
N PRO A 318 1.66 -29.56 0.38
CA PRO A 318 0.79 -30.12 1.41
C PRO A 318 -0.02 -31.31 0.90
N HIS A 319 -0.08 -32.37 1.70
CA HIS A 319 -0.72 -33.64 1.32
C HIS A 319 -2.17 -33.46 0.88
N ARG A 320 -2.97 -32.69 1.63
CA ARG A 320 -4.37 -32.41 1.29
C ARG A 320 -4.52 -31.68 -0.05
N LEU A 321 -3.57 -30.77 -0.40
CA LEU A 321 -3.56 -30.13 -1.71
C LEU A 321 -3.25 -31.16 -2.81
N TRP A 322 -2.26 -32.02 -2.59
CA TRP A 322 -1.94 -33.09 -3.52
C TRP A 322 -3.16 -34.00 -3.81
N GLU A 323 -3.88 -34.44 -2.79
CA GLU A 323 -5.12 -35.23 -2.94
C GLU A 323 -6.12 -34.54 -3.86
N HIS A 324 -6.41 -33.26 -3.64
CA HIS A 324 -7.35 -32.50 -4.46
C HIS A 324 -6.88 -32.34 -5.91
N LEU A 325 -5.58 -32.11 -6.13
CA LEU A 325 -5.03 -31.99 -7.48
C LEU A 325 -5.02 -33.34 -8.23
N THR A 326 -4.79 -34.44 -7.54
CA THR A 326 -4.88 -35.80 -8.14
C THR A 326 -6.32 -36.13 -8.53
N VAL A 327 -7.29 -35.85 -7.69
CA VAL A 327 -8.72 -36.04 -7.98
C VAL A 327 -9.15 -35.19 -9.19
N ALA A 328 -8.66 -33.97 -9.30
CA ALA A 328 -9.00 -33.07 -10.41
C ALA A 328 -8.59 -33.61 -11.79
N VAL A 329 -7.57 -34.45 -11.86
CA VAL A 329 -7.13 -35.09 -13.11
C VAL A 329 -7.67 -36.53 -13.29
N GLY A 330 -8.68 -36.92 -12.48
CA GLY A 330 -9.36 -38.20 -12.59
C GLY A 330 -8.61 -39.38 -11.93
N ILE A 331 -7.78 -39.10 -10.94
CA ILE A 331 -7.15 -40.11 -10.10
C ILE A 331 -8.05 -40.28 -8.86
N ASP A 332 -8.72 -41.42 -8.73
CA ASP A 332 -9.49 -41.75 -7.52
C ASP A 332 -8.55 -42.12 -6.33
N SER A 333 -9.15 -42.14 -5.14
CA SER A 333 -8.38 -42.37 -3.88
C SER A 333 -7.65 -43.69 -3.81
N GLU A 334 -8.18 -44.72 -4.48
CA GLU A 334 -7.65 -46.10 -4.42
C GLU A 334 -6.64 -46.41 -5.54
N LYS A 335 -6.58 -45.54 -6.56
CA LYS A 335 -5.74 -45.79 -7.75
C LYS A 335 -4.28 -45.88 -7.38
N ARG A 336 -3.64 -46.97 -7.78
CA ARG A 336 -2.24 -47.25 -7.49
C ARG A 336 -1.30 -46.67 -8.52
N TRP A 337 -0.05 -46.42 -8.15
CA TRP A 337 0.98 -45.94 -9.06
C TRP A 337 1.18 -46.82 -10.29
N SER A 338 1.09 -48.17 -10.12
CA SER A 338 1.17 -49.11 -11.27
C SER A 338 0.12 -48.87 -12.33
N GLU A 339 -1.04 -48.36 -11.97
CA GLU A 339 -2.20 -48.16 -12.84
C GLU A 339 -2.20 -46.78 -13.52
N LEU A 340 -1.24 -45.90 -13.18
CA LEU A 340 -1.13 -44.58 -13.73
C LEU A 340 -0.72 -44.60 -15.20
N SER A 341 -1.60 -44.24 -16.12
CA SER A 341 -1.28 -44.13 -17.54
C SER A 341 -0.43 -42.87 -17.81
N ASN A 342 0.34 -42.90 -18.89
CA ASN A 342 1.14 -41.74 -19.31
C ASN A 342 0.26 -40.52 -19.64
N LYS A 343 -0.96 -40.72 -20.10
CA LYS A 343 -1.94 -39.65 -20.37
C LYS A 343 -2.28 -38.93 -19.07
N ILE A 344 -2.67 -39.65 -18.03
CA ILE A 344 -3.04 -39.08 -16.73
C ILE A 344 -1.81 -38.47 -16.02
N LEU A 345 -0.64 -39.09 -16.15
CA LEU A 345 0.63 -38.52 -15.65
C LEU A 345 0.90 -37.14 -16.29
N ASN A 346 0.70 -37.00 -17.60
CA ASN A 346 0.87 -35.71 -18.28
C ASN A 346 -0.14 -34.68 -17.81
N GLN A 347 -1.40 -35.06 -17.61
CA GLN A 347 -2.43 -34.18 -17.07
C GLN A 347 -2.09 -33.71 -15.63
N LEU A 348 -1.56 -34.61 -14.80
CA LEU A 348 -1.11 -34.27 -13.44
C LEU A 348 0.08 -33.29 -13.49
N ILE A 349 1.05 -33.51 -14.35
CA ILE A 349 2.19 -32.59 -14.55
C ILE A 349 1.70 -31.21 -15.00
N GLN A 350 0.78 -31.16 -15.95
CA GLN A 350 0.17 -29.93 -16.42
C GLN A 350 -0.55 -29.20 -15.26
N GLU A 351 -1.37 -29.92 -14.48
CA GLU A 351 -2.07 -29.35 -13.33
C GLU A 351 -1.11 -28.79 -12.28
N LEU A 352 -0.02 -29.49 -12.00
CA LEU A 352 0.98 -29.07 -11.01
C LEU A 352 1.81 -27.87 -11.47
N THR A 353 2.03 -27.71 -12.79
CA THR A 353 2.95 -26.69 -13.33
C THR A 353 2.24 -25.53 -14.04
N GLN A 354 1.00 -25.71 -14.49
CA GLN A 354 0.22 -24.75 -15.25
C GLN A 354 -1.28 -24.90 -14.99
N GLY A 355 -1.67 -25.19 -13.74
CA GLY A 355 -3.09 -25.31 -13.36
C GLY A 355 -3.86 -24.03 -13.68
N GLU A 356 -4.97 -24.15 -14.41
CA GLU A 356 -5.82 -23.02 -14.80
C GLU A 356 -6.92 -22.81 -13.77
N TYR A 357 -7.04 -21.58 -13.28
CA TYR A 357 -8.05 -21.14 -12.31
C TYR A 357 -8.75 -19.89 -12.82
N GLN A 358 -9.96 -19.62 -12.29
CA GLN A 358 -10.72 -18.43 -12.63
C GLN A 358 -10.87 -17.52 -11.41
N VAL A 359 -10.31 -16.33 -11.49
CA VAL A 359 -10.60 -15.24 -10.55
C VAL A 359 -12.00 -14.73 -10.87
N LYS A 360 -12.89 -14.70 -9.87
CA LYS A 360 -14.29 -14.28 -10.00
C LYS A 360 -14.62 -13.02 -9.20
N GLY A 361 -13.61 -12.42 -8.56
CA GLY A 361 -13.79 -11.24 -7.73
C GLY A 361 -12.59 -10.99 -6.83
N LYS A 362 -12.73 -10.01 -5.97
CA LYS A 362 -11.76 -9.64 -4.94
C LYS A 362 -12.35 -9.81 -3.55
N GLY A 363 -11.49 -10.02 -2.54
CA GLY A 363 -11.90 -10.09 -1.13
C GLY A 363 -12.72 -8.86 -0.70
N ALA A 364 -13.69 -9.09 0.17
CA ALA A 364 -14.66 -8.07 0.59
C ALA A 364 -14.14 -7.12 1.71
N PHE A 365 -13.00 -7.41 2.31
CA PHE A 365 -12.46 -6.64 3.44
C PHE A 365 -11.95 -5.28 2.98
N LYS A 366 -12.75 -4.24 3.21
CA LYS A 366 -12.44 -2.86 2.79
C LYS A 366 -11.30 -2.21 3.61
N GLU A 367 -11.07 -2.68 4.83
CA GLU A 367 -10.18 -2.02 5.78
C GLU A 367 -8.68 -2.32 5.56
N GLU A 368 -8.36 -3.35 4.78
CA GLU A 368 -6.97 -3.80 4.53
C GLU A 368 -6.42 -3.31 3.19
N PHE A 369 -7.24 -2.69 2.33
CA PHE A 369 -6.82 -2.32 0.99
C PHE A 369 -5.99 -1.03 0.96
N VAL A 370 -4.89 -1.11 0.24
CA VAL A 370 -4.16 0.04 -0.27
C VAL A 370 -4.85 0.53 -1.54
N THR A 371 -4.83 1.81 -1.80
CA THR A 371 -5.43 2.41 -2.98
C THR A 371 -4.38 2.64 -4.06
N CYS A 372 -4.61 2.10 -5.24
CA CYS A 372 -3.96 2.47 -6.49
C CYS A 372 -4.74 3.64 -7.09
N GLY A 373 -4.08 4.74 -7.40
CA GLY A 373 -4.72 5.97 -7.85
C GLY A 373 -4.58 7.10 -6.82
N GLY A 374 -4.92 8.30 -7.22
CA GLY A 374 -4.76 9.50 -6.40
C GLY A 374 -4.31 10.70 -7.22
N ILE A 375 -3.73 11.70 -6.58
CA ILE A 375 -3.26 12.92 -7.23
C ILE A 375 -2.14 12.60 -8.23
N ASN A 376 -2.23 13.20 -9.42
CA ASN A 376 -1.24 13.04 -10.49
C ASN A 376 0.14 13.56 -10.03
N LEU A 377 1.13 12.68 -10.03
CA LEU A 377 2.47 12.97 -9.51
C LEU A 377 3.22 14.04 -10.30
N LYS A 378 2.86 14.29 -11.56
CA LYS A 378 3.46 15.39 -12.37
C LYS A 378 3.10 16.78 -11.83
N GLU A 379 2.02 16.88 -11.07
CA GLU A 379 1.52 18.12 -10.48
C GLU A 379 2.13 18.39 -9.09
N ILE A 380 3.04 17.55 -8.63
CA ILE A 380 3.71 17.67 -7.33
C ILE A 380 5.22 17.87 -7.54
N ASP A 381 5.81 18.76 -6.76
CA ASP A 381 7.26 18.83 -6.65
C ASP A 381 7.77 17.89 -5.55
N PHE A 382 8.37 16.77 -5.94
CA PHE A 382 8.89 15.77 -5.01
C PHE A 382 10.12 16.23 -4.19
N LYS A 383 10.63 17.45 -4.43
CA LYS A 383 11.63 18.05 -3.54
C LYS A 383 11.01 18.64 -2.28
N THR A 384 9.78 19.16 -2.40
CA THR A 384 9.08 19.91 -1.35
C THR A 384 7.72 19.30 -1.00
N MET A 385 7.21 18.41 -1.82
CA MET A 385 5.82 17.89 -1.79
C MET A 385 4.78 18.97 -2.03
N GLU A 386 5.17 20.14 -2.52
CA GLU A 386 4.27 21.24 -2.85
C GLU A 386 3.57 21.01 -4.19
N SER A 387 2.34 21.46 -4.28
CA SER A 387 1.55 21.52 -5.50
C SER A 387 2.18 22.45 -6.53
N ARG A 388 2.23 22.01 -7.79
CA ARG A 388 2.57 22.87 -8.94
C ARG A 388 1.37 23.68 -9.45
N CYS A 389 0.14 23.29 -9.04
CA CYS A 389 -1.11 23.90 -9.47
C CYS A 389 -1.61 24.97 -8.50
N CYS A 390 -1.37 24.78 -7.20
CA CYS A 390 -1.88 25.63 -6.13
C CYS A 390 -0.73 25.93 -5.14
N PRO A 391 -0.17 27.15 -5.12
CA PRO A 391 0.88 27.53 -4.17
C PRO A 391 0.45 27.31 -2.71
N HIS A 392 1.42 26.96 -1.87
CA HIS A 392 1.21 26.73 -0.43
C HIS A 392 0.34 25.51 -0.06
N LEU A 393 -0.05 24.71 -1.05
CA LEU A 393 -0.71 23.43 -0.87
C LEU A 393 0.31 22.30 -1.00
N TYR A 394 0.31 21.40 -0.03
CA TYR A 394 1.22 20.26 0.05
C TYR A 394 0.45 18.95 0.14
N PHE A 395 1.06 17.86 -0.32
CA PHE A 395 0.45 16.53 -0.30
C PHE A 395 1.42 15.49 0.24
N ALA A 396 0.91 14.53 1.04
CA ALA A 396 1.72 13.43 1.54
C ALA A 396 0.92 12.15 1.73
N GLY A 397 1.58 11.01 1.54
CA GLY A 397 1.01 9.68 1.76
C GLY A 397 0.09 9.21 0.63
N GLU A 398 -0.87 8.37 0.98
CA GLU A 398 -1.73 7.61 0.05
C GLU A 398 -2.75 8.47 -0.73
N ILE A 399 -2.83 9.77 -0.49
CA ILE A 399 -3.59 10.69 -1.35
C ILE A 399 -2.94 10.86 -2.73
N LEU A 400 -1.65 10.60 -2.84
CA LEU A 400 -0.87 10.61 -4.09
C LEU A 400 -1.10 9.30 -4.86
N ASP A 401 -0.96 9.31 -6.20
CA ASP A 401 -0.96 8.07 -7.02
C ASP A 401 0.31 7.25 -6.77
N ILE A 402 0.48 6.82 -5.51
CA ILE A 402 1.59 6.02 -5.02
C ILE A 402 1.05 4.85 -4.22
N ASP A 403 1.40 3.64 -4.63
CA ASP A 403 1.20 2.46 -3.80
C ASP A 403 2.38 1.48 -3.93
N GLY A 404 2.74 0.91 -2.80
CA GLY A 404 3.76 -0.12 -2.66
C GLY A 404 3.14 -1.50 -2.49
N VAL A 405 3.94 -2.54 -2.71
CA VAL A 405 3.54 -3.90 -2.36
C VAL A 405 3.48 -4.08 -0.83
N THR A 406 3.01 -5.23 -0.35
CA THR A 406 3.06 -5.57 1.08
C THR A 406 4.51 -5.63 1.58
N GLY A 407 4.77 -5.20 2.82
CA GLY A 407 6.11 -5.26 3.41
C GLY A 407 6.59 -3.98 4.09
N GLY A 408 5.72 -3.04 4.45
CA GLY A 408 6.08 -1.77 5.09
C GLY A 408 6.32 -0.61 4.10
N PHE A 409 6.28 -0.88 2.81
CA PHE A 409 6.57 0.11 1.77
C PHE A 409 5.57 1.28 1.74
N ASN A 410 4.27 1.02 1.95
CA ASN A 410 3.25 2.07 1.98
C ASN A 410 3.46 3.03 3.16
N PHE A 411 3.85 2.52 4.32
CA PHE A 411 4.23 3.38 5.43
C PHE A 411 5.52 4.14 5.15
N GLN A 412 6.53 3.50 4.55
CA GLN A 412 7.75 4.19 4.18
C GLN A 412 7.49 5.38 3.26
N SER A 413 6.64 5.23 2.23
CA SER A 413 6.27 6.36 1.37
C SER A 413 5.52 7.45 2.15
N ALA A 414 4.68 7.07 3.12
CA ALA A 414 3.96 8.01 3.97
C ALA A 414 4.91 8.80 4.89
N TRP A 415 5.86 8.12 5.55
CA TRP A 415 6.90 8.77 6.37
C TRP A 415 7.73 9.73 5.53
N THR A 416 8.24 9.26 4.40
CA THR A 416 9.12 10.04 3.50
C THR A 416 8.42 11.29 2.98
N THR A 417 7.23 11.14 2.40
CA THR A 417 6.50 12.27 1.81
C THR A 417 6.00 13.24 2.89
N GLY A 418 5.58 12.74 4.05
CA GLY A 418 5.22 13.55 5.20
C GLY A 418 6.40 14.35 5.70
N TRP A 419 7.56 13.72 5.91
CA TRP A 419 8.78 14.40 6.34
C TRP A 419 9.20 15.49 5.36
N LEU A 420 9.25 15.20 4.05
CA LEU A 420 9.61 16.17 3.02
C LEU A 420 8.66 17.37 2.99
N ALA A 421 7.36 17.12 3.08
CA ALA A 421 6.36 18.17 3.16
C ALA A 421 6.59 19.06 4.38
N GLY A 422 6.79 18.44 5.56
CA GLY A 422 7.03 19.16 6.81
C GLY A 422 8.31 20.01 6.77
N GLN A 423 9.40 19.48 6.19
CA GLN A 423 10.65 20.22 6.02
C GLN A 423 10.53 21.42 5.08
N ALA A 424 9.60 21.39 4.14
CA ALA A 424 9.44 22.45 3.14
C ALA A 424 8.35 23.46 3.51
N ILE A 425 7.26 23.02 4.13
CA ILE A 425 6.03 23.78 4.32
C ILE A 425 6.24 25.06 5.15
N GLY A 426 7.20 25.05 6.03
CA GLY A 426 7.52 26.20 6.88
C GLY A 426 8.59 27.11 6.33
N LYS A 427 9.32 26.81 5.23
CA LYS A 427 10.32 27.70 4.65
C LYS A 427 9.66 28.99 4.18
N SER A 428 10.02 30.09 4.80
CA SER A 428 9.67 31.42 4.27
C SER A 428 10.27 31.54 2.87
N ILE A 429 9.50 32.13 1.96
CA ILE A 429 9.95 32.52 0.65
C ILE A 429 10.81 33.76 0.81
#